data_7f77b95e933ef4845385b7e3f1e51180
#
_entry.id   7f77b95e933ef4845385b7e3f1e51180
#
_cell.length_a   1.000
_cell.length_b   1.000
_cell.length_c   1.000
_cell.angle_alpha   90.00
_cell.angle_beta   90.00
_cell.angle_gamma   90.00
#
_symmetry.space_group_name_H-M   'P 1'
#
loop_
_entity.id
_entity.type
_entity.pdbx_description
1 polymer ?
#
loop_
_entity_poly.entity_id
_entity_poly.type
_entity_poly.pdbx_seq_one_letter_code
_entity_poly.pdbx_strand_id
1 'polypeptide(L)'
;SQLIARAVVEAPVAGTDSGRWLDLCAGPGGKAALMGALARIEQAHVDAVEVSPHRAELIKKTVADLPVRVHVADGRNPGLEAGFDRVLVDAPCSGLGALRRRPEARWRKSESDIAELNELQFELLESALKLVRPGGVVVYSTCSPDLRETRDVVDRAVAKLGAVELDAHELIPDMGDVGHHKSVQMWPHRHGTDAMFFAALR
;
A
#
# COMPACT_ATOMS: atom_id res chain seq x y z
N SER A 1 -1.93 -9.67 -3.01
CA SER A 1 -2.87 -8.69 -2.43
C SER A 1 -3.15 -8.94 -0.94
N GLN A 2 -3.60 -10.14 -0.56
CA GLN A 2 -3.93 -10.46 0.85
C GLN A 2 -2.72 -10.31 1.77
N LEU A 3 -1.55 -10.80 1.35
CA LEU A 3 -0.30 -10.66 2.11
C LEU A 3 0.03 -9.20 2.43
N ILE A 4 -0.20 -8.28 1.48
CA ILE A 4 0.06 -6.85 1.69
C ILE A 4 -0.87 -6.29 2.78
N ALA A 5 -2.17 -6.58 2.72
CA ALA A 5 -3.12 -6.11 3.73
C ALA A 5 -2.80 -6.68 5.12
N ARG A 6 -2.40 -7.96 5.20
CA ARG A 6 -1.92 -8.56 6.46
C ARG A 6 -0.63 -7.91 6.95
N ALA A 7 0.34 -7.68 6.06
CA ALA A 7 1.59 -7.03 6.41
C ALA A 7 1.37 -5.65 7.07
N VAL A 8 0.37 -4.88 6.60
CA VAL A 8 0.02 -3.60 7.24
C VAL A 8 -0.46 -3.81 8.67
N VAL A 9 -1.36 -4.77 8.88
CA VAL A 9 -1.98 -5.02 10.20
C VAL A 9 -1.00 -5.67 11.17
N GLU A 10 -0.13 -6.53 10.68
CA GLU A 10 0.87 -7.26 11.49
C GLU A 10 2.16 -6.47 11.71
N ALA A 11 2.41 -5.39 10.94
CA ALA A 11 3.62 -4.58 11.09
C ALA A 11 3.75 -3.98 12.51
N PRO A 12 4.95 -4.02 13.11
CA PRO A 12 5.13 -3.50 14.46
C PRO A 12 4.99 -1.98 14.50
N VAL A 13 4.18 -1.47 15.42
CA VAL A 13 4.08 -0.04 15.75
C VAL A 13 4.73 0.22 17.10
N ALA A 14 5.34 1.39 17.27
CA ALA A 14 5.86 1.80 18.57
C ALA A 14 4.73 2.40 19.42
N GLY A 15 4.68 2.00 20.70
CA GLY A 15 3.62 2.41 21.61
C GLY A 15 2.29 1.69 21.35
N THR A 16 1.21 2.26 21.88
CA THR A 16 -0.14 1.68 21.77
C THR A 16 -0.73 1.96 20.40
N ASP A 17 -1.26 0.93 19.72
CA ASP A 17 -2.10 1.07 18.53
C ASP A 17 -3.47 1.59 18.98
N SER A 18 -3.86 2.76 18.50
CA SER A 18 -5.15 3.38 18.82
C SER A 18 -6.30 2.88 17.93
N GLY A 19 -5.98 2.01 16.98
CA GLY A 19 -6.94 1.44 16.05
C GLY A 19 -7.33 2.37 14.90
N ARG A 20 -6.55 3.41 14.61
CA ARG A 20 -6.76 4.28 13.46
C ARG A 20 -5.91 3.83 12.27
N TRP A 21 -6.54 3.17 11.32
CA TRP A 21 -5.86 2.62 10.14
C TRP A 21 -6.33 3.32 8.86
N LEU A 22 -5.48 3.38 7.85
CA LEU A 22 -5.76 4.06 6.58
C LEU A 22 -5.35 3.18 5.39
N ASP A 23 -6.24 3.07 4.39
CA ASP A 23 -5.92 2.61 3.03
C ASP A 23 -6.02 3.81 2.09
N LEU A 24 -4.87 4.36 1.68
CA LEU A 24 -4.79 5.63 0.97
C LEU A 24 -5.12 5.53 -0.52
N CYS A 25 -5.14 4.31 -1.09
CA CYS A 25 -5.45 4.04 -2.50
C CYS A 25 -6.34 2.79 -2.60
N ALA A 26 -7.51 2.82 -1.98
CA ALA A 26 -8.31 1.65 -1.65
C ALA A 26 -8.96 0.90 -2.84
N GLY A 27 -9.04 1.51 -4.02
CA GLY A 27 -9.68 0.89 -5.19
C GLY A 27 -9.00 -0.40 -5.68
N PRO A 28 -9.75 -1.45 -5.95
CA PRO A 28 -11.20 -1.63 -5.97
C PRO A 28 -11.83 -2.13 -4.65
N GLY A 29 -11.14 -2.09 -3.49
CA GLY A 29 -11.71 -2.40 -2.18
C GLY A 29 -11.26 -3.72 -1.54
N GLY A 30 -10.53 -4.57 -2.25
CA GLY A 30 -10.15 -5.89 -1.72
C GLY A 30 -9.21 -5.84 -0.51
N LYS A 31 -8.25 -4.91 -0.49
CA LYS A 31 -7.34 -4.72 0.65
C LYS A 31 -8.06 -4.01 1.80
N ALA A 32 -8.83 -2.96 1.50
CA ALA A 32 -9.66 -2.27 2.49
C ALA A 32 -10.64 -3.22 3.18
N ALA A 33 -11.26 -4.16 2.44
CA ALA A 33 -12.16 -5.16 3.02
C ALA A 33 -11.43 -6.12 3.97
N LEU A 34 -10.24 -6.60 3.60
CA LEU A 34 -9.46 -7.48 4.47
C LEU A 34 -8.96 -6.71 5.71
N MET A 35 -8.44 -5.49 5.53
CA MET A 35 -8.07 -4.63 6.67
C MET A 35 -9.26 -4.38 7.58
N GLY A 36 -10.45 -4.09 7.02
CA GLY A 36 -11.68 -3.91 7.80
C GLY A 36 -12.11 -5.16 8.56
N ALA A 37 -11.98 -6.34 7.97
CA ALA A 37 -12.27 -7.59 8.66
C ALA A 37 -11.33 -7.83 9.85
N LEU A 38 -10.03 -7.55 9.69
CA LEU A 38 -9.04 -7.61 10.76
C LEU A 38 -9.25 -6.50 11.79
N ALA A 39 -9.56 -5.28 11.36
CA ALA A 39 -9.87 -4.15 12.23
C ALA A 39 -11.04 -4.45 13.18
N ARG A 40 -12.05 -5.18 12.70
CA ARG A 40 -13.18 -5.62 13.55
C ARG A 40 -12.72 -6.53 14.70
N ILE A 41 -11.72 -7.37 14.47
CA ILE A 41 -11.16 -8.26 15.50
C ILE A 41 -10.35 -7.44 16.50
N GLU A 42 -9.55 -6.50 16.00
CA GLU A 42 -8.67 -5.64 16.80
C GLU A 42 -9.37 -4.41 17.41
N GLN A 43 -10.71 -4.30 17.26
CA GLN A 43 -11.49 -3.13 17.70
C GLN A 43 -10.99 -1.81 17.09
N ALA A 44 -10.45 -1.89 15.89
CA ALA A 44 -9.95 -0.77 15.10
C ALA A 44 -10.96 -0.35 14.01
N HIS A 45 -10.64 0.70 13.28
CA HIS A 45 -11.38 1.16 12.10
C HIS A 45 -10.44 1.56 10.98
N VAL A 46 -10.94 1.51 9.75
CA VAL A 46 -10.17 1.85 8.55
C VAL A 46 -10.81 3.02 7.85
N ASP A 47 -10.04 4.07 7.59
CA ASP A 47 -10.39 5.07 6.58
C ASP A 47 -9.86 4.60 5.23
N ALA A 48 -10.70 4.59 4.20
CA ALA A 48 -10.37 4.12 2.85
C ALA A 48 -10.56 5.26 1.85
N VAL A 49 -9.48 5.66 1.17
CA VAL A 49 -9.48 6.79 0.23
C VAL A 49 -9.44 6.27 -1.21
N GLU A 50 -10.32 6.78 -2.04
CA GLU A 50 -10.39 6.48 -3.48
C GLU A 50 -10.76 7.75 -4.26
N VAL A 51 -9.94 8.11 -5.25
CA VAL A 51 -10.14 9.32 -6.04
C VAL A 51 -11.33 9.23 -7.00
N SER A 52 -11.66 8.03 -7.47
CA SER A 52 -12.79 7.81 -8.39
C SER A 52 -14.09 7.60 -7.63
N PRO A 53 -15.12 8.49 -7.78
CA PRO A 53 -16.42 8.30 -7.13
C PRO A 53 -17.07 6.96 -7.46
N HIS A 54 -16.96 6.51 -8.72
CA HIS A 54 -17.51 5.22 -9.14
C HIS A 54 -16.85 4.04 -8.40
N ARG A 55 -15.52 4.03 -8.27
CA ARG A 55 -14.81 2.99 -7.53
C ARG A 55 -15.09 3.06 -6.02
N ALA A 56 -15.21 4.27 -5.48
CA ALA A 56 -15.58 4.45 -4.08
C ALA A 56 -16.96 3.83 -3.77
N GLU A 57 -17.94 3.93 -4.67
CA GLU A 57 -19.24 3.27 -4.50
C GLU A 57 -19.13 1.73 -4.51
N LEU A 58 -18.21 1.17 -5.32
CA LEU A 58 -17.93 -0.27 -5.29
C LEU A 58 -17.29 -0.69 -3.96
N ILE A 59 -16.36 0.12 -3.45
CA ILE A 59 -15.73 -0.12 -2.15
C ILE A 59 -16.79 -0.11 -1.06
N LYS A 60 -17.66 0.92 -1.00
CA LYS A 60 -18.76 1.02 0.00
C LYS A 60 -19.62 -0.23 0.04
N LYS A 61 -19.96 -0.79 -1.13
CA LYS A 61 -20.73 -2.05 -1.21
C LYS A 61 -19.95 -3.24 -0.64
N THR A 62 -18.65 -3.29 -0.94
CA THR A 62 -17.77 -4.41 -0.51
C THR A 62 -17.54 -4.40 1.00
N VAL A 63 -17.50 -3.22 1.63
CA VAL A 63 -17.18 -3.04 3.05
C VAL A 63 -18.39 -2.67 3.93
N ALA A 64 -19.62 -2.83 3.43
CA ALA A 64 -20.85 -2.36 4.08
C ALA A 64 -20.99 -2.82 5.54
N ASP A 65 -20.56 -4.05 5.85
CA ASP A 65 -20.67 -4.63 7.20
C ASP A 65 -19.35 -4.58 7.99
N LEU A 66 -18.36 -3.79 7.51
CA LEU A 66 -17.04 -3.69 8.11
C LEU A 66 -16.82 -2.30 8.72
N PRO A 67 -15.93 -2.16 9.73
CA PRO A 67 -15.58 -0.86 10.29
C PRO A 67 -14.68 -0.05 9.34
N VAL A 68 -15.18 0.23 8.14
CA VAL A 68 -14.48 0.95 7.08
C VAL A 68 -15.29 2.17 6.66
N ARG A 69 -14.68 3.35 6.71
CA ARG A 69 -15.24 4.60 6.18
C ARG A 69 -14.59 4.93 4.85
N VAL A 70 -15.40 5.14 3.80
CA VAL A 70 -14.89 5.43 2.45
C VAL A 70 -14.98 6.92 2.16
N HIS A 71 -13.85 7.50 1.74
CA HIS A 71 -13.69 8.90 1.36
C HIS A 71 -13.40 9.00 -0.14
N VAL A 72 -14.12 9.91 -0.82
CA VAL A 72 -13.82 10.26 -2.22
C VAL A 72 -12.87 11.44 -2.19
N ALA A 73 -11.58 11.19 -2.37
CA ALA A 73 -10.55 12.22 -2.30
C ALA A 73 -9.27 11.78 -3.04
N ASP A 74 -8.41 12.75 -3.35
CA ASP A 74 -7.07 12.47 -3.84
C ASP A 74 -6.18 12.09 -2.64
N GLY A 75 -5.53 10.92 -2.70
CA GLY A 75 -4.65 10.42 -1.64
C GLY A 75 -3.46 11.33 -1.34
N ARG A 76 -3.07 12.21 -2.27
CA ARG A 76 -2.02 13.22 -2.05
C ARG A 76 -2.44 14.30 -1.07
N ASN A 77 -3.74 14.56 -0.97
CA ASN A 77 -4.33 15.49 -0.03
C ASN A 77 -5.75 15.06 0.36
N PRO A 78 -5.91 14.01 1.16
CA PRO A 78 -7.22 13.41 1.43
C PRO A 78 -8.09 14.21 2.39
N GLY A 79 -7.58 15.30 2.98
CA GLY A 79 -8.31 16.10 3.95
C GLY A 79 -8.57 15.40 5.28
N LEU A 80 -7.76 14.39 5.61
CA LEU A 80 -7.86 13.65 6.86
C LEU A 80 -6.86 14.19 7.89
N GLU A 81 -7.25 14.14 9.17
CA GLU A 81 -6.35 14.49 10.27
C GLU A 81 -5.29 13.39 10.47
N ALA A 82 -4.04 13.81 10.64
CA ALA A 82 -2.93 12.90 10.94
C ALA A 82 -3.15 12.15 12.27
N GLY A 83 -2.34 11.11 12.48
CA GLY A 83 -2.39 10.30 13.70
C GLY A 83 -2.83 8.86 13.45
N PHE A 84 -2.70 8.37 12.21
CA PHE A 84 -2.93 6.96 11.89
C PHE A 84 -1.81 6.08 12.43
N ASP A 85 -2.17 4.95 13.00
CA ASP A 85 -1.19 3.95 13.47
C ASP A 85 -0.59 3.18 12.30
N ARG A 86 -1.42 2.88 11.30
CA ARG A 86 -1.10 2.05 10.14
C ARG A 86 -1.64 2.67 8.89
N VAL A 87 -0.79 2.81 7.88
CA VAL A 87 -1.17 3.36 6.57
C VAL A 87 -0.75 2.41 5.47
N LEU A 88 -1.68 2.02 4.62
CA LEU A 88 -1.40 1.32 3.37
C LEU A 88 -1.37 2.31 2.21
N VAL A 89 -0.35 2.22 1.39
CA VAL A 89 -0.26 2.87 0.08
C VAL A 89 -0.10 1.76 -0.98
N ASP A 90 -1.21 1.15 -1.40
CA ASP A 90 -1.21 0.27 -2.57
C ASP A 90 -1.29 1.13 -3.82
N ALA A 91 -0.13 1.65 -4.23
CA ALA A 91 -0.04 2.76 -5.16
C ALA A 91 -0.49 2.39 -6.59
N PRO A 92 -1.12 3.34 -7.31
CA PRO A 92 -1.31 3.20 -8.75
C PRO A 92 0.04 2.95 -9.42
N CYS A 93 0.13 1.92 -10.27
CA CYS A 93 1.36 1.54 -10.93
C CYS A 93 1.11 1.04 -12.36
N SER A 94 2.16 0.77 -13.11
CA SER A 94 2.08 0.22 -14.47
C SER A 94 1.30 -1.11 -14.53
N GLY A 95 1.31 -1.87 -13.43
CA GLY A 95 0.67 -3.19 -13.38
C GLY A 95 1.46 -4.28 -14.09
N LEU A 96 2.72 -4.03 -14.47
CA LEU A 96 3.57 -5.00 -15.19
C LEU A 96 3.79 -6.30 -14.40
N GLY A 97 3.64 -6.28 -13.10
CA GLY A 97 3.71 -7.46 -12.24
C GLY A 97 2.49 -8.39 -12.36
N ALA A 98 1.38 -7.89 -12.90
CA ALA A 98 0.11 -8.62 -13.02
C ALA A 98 -0.15 -9.15 -14.45
N LEU A 99 0.85 -9.15 -15.34
CA LEU A 99 0.70 -9.54 -16.75
C LEU A 99 0.13 -10.95 -16.95
N ARG A 100 0.34 -11.86 -16.01
CA ARG A 100 -0.26 -13.20 -16.05
C ARG A 100 -1.79 -13.14 -16.06
N ARG A 101 -2.39 -12.17 -15.36
CA ARG A 101 -3.83 -11.98 -15.24
C ARG A 101 -4.37 -10.88 -16.17
N ARG A 102 -3.49 -9.97 -16.58
CA ARG A 102 -3.81 -8.78 -17.40
C ARG A 102 -2.77 -8.60 -18.50
N PRO A 103 -2.66 -9.53 -19.45
CA PRO A 103 -1.62 -9.48 -20.49
C PRO A 103 -1.69 -8.22 -21.36
N GLU A 104 -2.88 -7.61 -21.47
CA GLU A 104 -3.11 -6.37 -22.22
C GLU A 104 -2.38 -5.15 -21.61
N ALA A 105 -2.01 -5.18 -20.35
CA ALA A 105 -1.27 -4.10 -19.70
C ALA A 105 0.08 -3.82 -20.37
N ARG A 106 0.72 -4.87 -20.94
CA ARG A 106 1.96 -4.76 -21.73
C ARG A 106 1.88 -3.74 -22.86
N TRP A 107 0.71 -3.64 -23.51
CA TRP A 107 0.52 -2.82 -24.70
C TRP A 107 -0.05 -1.43 -24.40
N ARG A 108 -0.43 -1.18 -23.15
CA ARG A 108 -1.10 0.06 -22.71
C ARG A 108 -0.19 1.01 -21.95
N LYS A 109 1.03 0.58 -21.62
CA LYS A 109 1.97 1.37 -20.82
C LYS A 109 3.22 1.69 -21.61
N SER A 110 3.62 2.95 -21.56
CA SER A 110 4.86 3.49 -22.12
C SER A 110 5.85 3.82 -21.00
N GLU A 111 7.08 4.12 -21.35
CA GLU A 111 8.08 4.59 -20.37
C GLU A 111 7.72 5.94 -19.75
N SER A 112 7.08 6.83 -20.52
CA SER A 112 6.58 8.11 -20.01
C SER A 112 5.50 7.92 -18.93
N ASP A 113 4.60 6.94 -19.10
CA ASP A 113 3.59 6.63 -18.08
C ASP A 113 4.23 6.17 -16.76
N ILE A 114 5.35 5.43 -16.83
CA ILE A 114 6.07 4.98 -15.64
C ILE A 114 6.72 6.17 -14.91
N ALA A 115 7.26 7.14 -15.66
CA ALA A 115 7.83 8.33 -15.05
C ALA A 115 6.77 9.18 -14.32
N GLU A 116 5.59 9.38 -14.92
CA GLU A 116 4.47 10.07 -14.28
C GLU A 116 3.96 9.31 -13.03
N LEU A 117 3.88 7.97 -13.13
CA LEU A 117 3.49 7.13 -12.00
C LEU A 117 4.50 7.19 -10.85
N ASN A 118 5.80 7.25 -11.15
CA ASN A 118 6.85 7.38 -10.12
C ASN A 118 6.65 8.66 -9.29
N GLU A 119 6.38 9.80 -9.93
CA GLU A 119 6.12 11.06 -9.20
C GLU A 119 4.84 10.94 -8.34
N LEU A 120 3.75 10.43 -8.92
CA LEU A 120 2.50 10.20 -8.18
C LEU A 120 2.71 9.27 -6.97
N GLN A 121 3.45 8.18 -7.16
CA GLN A 121 3.76 7.21 -6.11
C GLN A 121 4.55 7.85 -4.96
N PHE A 122 5.52 8.69 -5.31
CA PHE A 122 6.29 9.43 -4.31
C PHE A 122 5.42 10.43 -3.54
N GLU A 123 4.57 11.21 -4.22
CA GLU A 123 3.64 12.16 -3.60
C GLU A 123 2.63 11.45 -2.65
N LEU A 124 2.13 10.27 -3.05
CA LEU A 124 1.25 9.45 -2.21
C LEU A 124 1.97 8.94 -0.97
N LEU A 125 3.22 8.46 -1.13
CA LEU A 125 4.03 8.00 0.00
C LEU A 125 4.38 9.14 0.95
N GLU A 126 4.69 10.34 0.43
CA GLU A 126 4.90 11.55 1.23
C GLU A 126 3.64 11.90 2.04
N SER A 127 2.46 11.87 1.40
CA SER A 127 1.18 12.09 2.08
C SER A 127 0.96 11.08 3.22
N ALA A 128 1.21 9.81 2.96
CA ALA A 128 1.08 8.76 3.97
C ALA A 128 2.02 8.97 5.17
N LEU A 129 3.27 9.36 4.91
CA LEU A 129 4.25 9.67 5.97
C LEU A 129 3.88 10.90 6.79
N LYS A 130 3.13 11.85 6.23
CA LYS A 130 2.56 13.00 6.98
C LYS A 130 1.34 12.62 7.80
N LEU A 131 0.58 11.62 7.37
CA LEU A 131 -0.66 11.17 8.02
C LEU A 131 -0.41 10.15 9.13
N VAL A 132 0.63 9.34 9.03
CA VAL A 132 1.00 8.39 10.07
C VAL A 132 1.51 9.13 11.31
N ARG A 133 1.14 8.61 12.50
CA ARG A 133 1.70 9.18 13.75
C ARG A 133 3.17 8.80 13.94
N PRO A 134 3.91 9.53 14.77
CA PRO A 134 5.23 9.08 15.22
C PRO A 134 5.16 7.67 15.83
N GLY A 135 6.01 6.76 15.34
CA GLY A 135 6.02 5.37 15.75
C GLY A 135 4.98 4.46 15.06
N GLY A 136 4.11 5.01 14.24
CA GLY A 136 3.24 4.24 13.35
C GLY A 136 4.01 3.61 12.19
N VAL A 137 3.31 2.98 11.26
CA VAL A 137 3.90 2.31 10.10
C VAL A 137 3.16 2.64 8.81
N VAL A 138 3.93 2.86 7.75
CA VAL A 138 3.43 2.97 6.38
C VAL A 138 3.91 1.75 5.60
N VAL A 139 3.01 1.03 4.97
CA VAL A 139 3.35 -0.02 4.00
C VAL A 139 3.06 0.51 2.61
N TYR A 140 4.12 0.71 1.84
CA TYR A 140 4.06 1.05 0.43
C TYR A 140 4.08 -0.22 -0.41
N SER A 141 3.21 -0.34 -1.40
CA SER A 141 3.16 -1.51 -2.29
C SER A 141 2.79 -1.15 -3.72
N THR A 142 3.30 -1.96 -4.66
CA THR A 142 2.93 -1.92 -6.08
C THR A 142 2.85 -3.34 -6.66
N CYS A 143 2.08 -3.51 -7.73
CA CYS A 143 2.12 -4.72 -8.55
C CYS A 143 3.03 -4.48 -9.78
N SER A 144 4.28 -4.10 -9.53
CA SER A 144 5.29 -3.84 -10.55
C SER A 144 6.65 -4.41 -10.14
N PRO A 145 7.43 -4.96 -11.07
CA PRO A 145 8.85 -5.29 -10.86
C PRO A 145 9.80 -4.16 -11.28
N ASP A 146 9.29 -3.04 -11.81
CA ASP A 146 10.11 -1.92 -12.29
C ASP A 146 10.72 -1.17 -11.09
N LEU A 147 12.02 -0.99 -11.09
CA LEU A 147 12.73 -0.33 -9.99
C LEU A 147 12.24 1.11 -9.78
N ARG A 148 11.85 1.80 -10.85
CA ARG A 148 11.32 3.16 -10.79
C ARG A 148 10.01 3.24 -9.98
N GLU A 149 9.22 2.16 -9.95
CA GLU A 149 7.96 2.08 -9.21
C GLU A 149 8.10 1.37 -7.84
N THR A 150 9.29 0.92 -7.50
CA THR A 150 9.59 0.11 -6.32
C THR A 150 10.72 0.74 -5.49
N ARG A 151 11.95 0.28 -5.65
CA ARG A 151 13.10 0.75 -4.87
C ARG A 151 13.36 2.25 -4.98
N ASP A 152 13.28 2.82 -6.17
CA ASP A 152 13.60 4.23 -6.37
C ASP A 152 12.64 5.14 -5.59
N VAL A 153 11.36 4.75 -5.46
CA VAL A 153 10.38 5.49 -4.65
C VAL A 153 10.72 5.40 -3.16
N VAL A 154 11.08 4.21 -2.68
CA VAL A 154 11.47 4.00 -1.26
C VAL A 154 12.77 4.72 -0.94
N ASP A 155 13.79 4.58 -1.78
CA ASP A 155 15.09 5.22 -1.59
C ASP A 155 14.95 6.75 -1.58
N ARG A 156 14.09 7.28 -2.46
CA ARG A 156 13.77 8.71 -2.51
C ARG A 156 13.07 9.17 -1.22
N ALA A 157 12.15 8.37 -0.67
CA ALA A 157 11.48 8.69 0.60
C ALA A 157 12.46 8.68 1.78
N VAL A 158 13.35 7.70 1.85
CA VAL A 158 14.42 7.65 2.86
C VAL A 158 15.33 8.87 2.75
N ALA A 159 15.78 9.22 1.54
CA ALA A 159 16.73 10.30 1.31
C ALA A 159 16.12 11.70 1.51
N LYS A 160 14.88 11.92 1.06
CA LYS A 160 14.29 13.27 1.04
C LYS A 160 13.34 13.54 2.21
N LEU A 161 12.67 12.52 2.74
CA LEU A 161 11.68 12.68 3.79
C LEU A 161 12.18 12.19 5.15
N GLY A 162 13.37 11.58 5.20
CA GLY A 162 13.93 11.03 6.43
C GLY A 162 13.20 9.78 6.94
N ALA A 163 12.47 9.10 6.07
CA ALA A 163 11.78 7.86 6.42
C ALA A 163 12.79 6.76 6.79
N VAL A 164 12.44 5.95 7.77
CA VAL A 164 13.23 4.78 8.18
C VAL A 164 12.61 3.52 7.59
N GLU A 165 13.34 2.81 6.76
CA GLU A 165 12.90 1.53 6.22
C GLU A 165 13.07 0.42 7.26
N LEU A 166 11.98 -0.27 7.58
CA LEU A 166 11.92 -1.44 8.44
C LEU A 166 12.16 -2.73 7.63
N ASP A 167 12.57 -3.79 8.30
CA ASP A 167 12.73 -5.10 7.63
C ASP A 167 11.36 -5.73 7.38
N ALA A 168 10.91 -5.65 6.12
CA ALA A 168 9.63 -6.20 5.69
C ALA A 168 9.64 -7.74 5.54
N HIS A 169 10.81 -8.40 5.58
CA HIS A 169 10.91 -9.86 5.58
C HIS A 169 10.27 -10.46 6.84
N GLU A 170 10.34 -9.75 7.97
CA GLU A 170 9.71 -10.16 9.22
C GLU A 170 8.17 -10.29 9.12
N LEU A 171 7.55 -9.60 8.14
CA LEU A 171 6.10 -9.63 7.91
C LEU A 171 5.64 -10.83 7.07
N ILE A 172 6.59 -11.59 6.50
CA ILE A 172 6.32 -12.75 5.66
C ILE A 172 7.36 -13.86 5.92
N PRO A 173 7.55 -14.31 7.16
CA PRO A 173 8.67 -15.18 7.55
C PRO A 173 8.72 -16.50 6.79
N ASP A 174 7.59 -16.98 6.28
CA ASP A 174 7.50 -18.24 5.54
C ASP A 174 7.83 -18.11 4.03
N MET A 175 8.20 -16.91 3.57
CA MET A 175 8.50 -16.66 2.16
C MET A 175 9.97 -16.31 1.95
N GLY A 176 10.73 -17.24 1.41
CA GLY A 176 12.13 -17.03 1.02
C GLY A 176 12.28 -16.38 -0.36
N ASP A 177 13.52 -16.08 -0.76
CA ASP A 177 13.89 -15.57 -2.09
C ASP A 177 13.19 -14.27 -2.54
N VAL A 178 12.86 -13.40 -1.61
CA VAL A 178 12.11 -12.15 -1.84
C VAL A 178 13.02 -10.92 -2.03
N GLY A 179 14.30 -11.12 -2.23
CA GLY A 179 15.30 -10.07 -2.45
C GLY A 179 16.26 -9.89 -1.27
N HIS A 180 17.23 -8.97 -1.43
CA HIS A 180 18.28 -8.71 -0.43
C HIS A 180 18.09 -7.36 0.30
N HIS A 181 17.17 -6.52 -0.19
CA HIS A 181 16.82 -5.27 0.47
C HIS A 181 15.89 -5.55 1.66
N LYS A 182 15.68 -4.59 2.53
CA LYS A 182 14.67 -4.68 3.59
C LYS A 182 13.23 -4.80 3.05
N SER A 183 13.00 -4.33 1.83
CA SER A 183 11.75 -4.51 1.10
C SER A 183 11.64 -5.90 0.48
N VAL A 184 10.43 -6.28 0.17
CA VAL A 184 10.07 -7.58 -0.39
C VAL A 184 9.67 -7.43 -1.85
N GLN A 185 10.25 -8.26 -2.72
CA GLN A 185 9.83 -8.42 -4.11
C GLN A 185 9.38 -9.86 -4.34
N MET A 186 8.11 -10.06 -4.58
CA MET A 186 7.56 -11.37 -4.96
C MET A 186 7.60 -11.55 -6.48
N TRP A 187 7.77 -12.80 -6.92
CA TRP A 187 7.86 -13.15 -8.34
C TRP A 187 6.91 -14.29 -8.70
N PRO A 188 6.24 -14.25 -9.87
CA PRO A 188 5.31 -15.31 -10.30
C PRO A 188 5.94 -16.69 -10.36
N HIS A 189 7.16 -16.78 -10.86
CA HIS A 189 7.87 -18.04 -11.08
C HIS A 189 8.46 -18.65 -9.78
N ARG A 190 8.59 -17.85 -8.71
CA ARG A 190 9.11 -18.31 -7.42
C ARG A 190 8.01 -18.52 -6.38
N HIS A 191 7.04 -17.60 -6.35
CA HIS A 191 6.07 -17.52 -5.25
C HIS A 191 4.63 -17.81 -5.70
N GLY A 192 4.40 -18.07 -7.00
CA GLY A 192 3.05 -18.30 -7.53
C GLY A 192 2.10 -17.10 -7.46
N THR A 193 2.62 -15.92 -7.13
CA THR A 193 1.88 -14.66 -6.99
C THR A 193 2.06 -13.77 -8.23
N ASP A 194 1.40 -12.61 -8.28
CA ASP A 194 1.85 -11.52 -9.15
C ASP A 194 3.23 -11.03 -8.68
N ALA A 195 3.97 -10.32 -9.56
CA ALA A 195 5.18 -9.63 -9.13
C ALA A 195 4.76 -8.43 -8.27
N MET A 196 4.66 -8.67 -6.97
CA MET A 196 4.29 -7.67 -5.97
C MET A 196 5.54 -7.18 -5.24
N PHE A 197 5.60 -5.88 -5.05
CA PHE A 197 6.60 -5.25 -4.19
C PHE A 197 5.92 -4.66 -2.96
N PHE A 198 6.59 -4.71 -1.81
CA PHE A 198 6.23 -3.85 -0.69
C PHE A 198 7.43 -3.53 0.21
N ALA A 199 7.36 -2.38 0.85
CA ALA A 199 8.29 -1.90 1.86
C ALA A 199 7.51 -1.36 3.05
N ALA A 200 8.05 -1.53 4.25
CA ALA A 200 7.53 -0.96 5.48
C ALA A 200 8.41 0.23 5.90
N LEU A 201 7.80 1.35 6.23
CA LEU A 201 8.47 2.61 6.55
C LEU A 201 7.89 3.23 7.84
N ARG A 202 8.75 4.04 8.46
CA ARG A 202 8.36 4.81 9.65
C ARG A 202 8.90 6.22 9.57
#